data_d7c53e951f0f7bb499483707b4abcbc0
#
_entry.id   d7c53e951f0f7bb499483707b4abcbc0
#
_cell.length_a   1.000
_cell.length_b   1.000
_cell.length_c   1.000
_cell.angle_alpha   90.00
_cell.angle_beta   90.00
_cell.angle_gamma   90.00
#
_symmetry.space_group_name_H-M   'P 1'
#
loop_
_entity.id
_entity.type
_entity.pdbx_description
1 polymer ?
#
loop_
_entity_poly.entity_id
_entity_poly.type
_entity_poly.pdbx_seq_one_letter_code
_entity_poly.pdbx_strand_id
1 'polypeptide(L)'
;MNTSTVPTTLTGTYAIDPSHSRIGFVARHAMVTKVRGSFNEFEGSGFFDAENPAASHLELTITAASIDTRNADRDGHLRSNDFFDMDTYPEISFVSTAVEQTRPDEYRVTGDLTIKGVTRPVTVDFEYTGSAVDPDGHQRIGLDGATTVNRKDWGVNWNAALDAGGVLVGEKVNLEFEVSAIRTDAR
;
A
#
# COMPACT_ATOMS: atom_id res chain seq x y z
N MET A 1 -28.43 7.66 -8.45
CA MET A 1 -27.38 7.07 -9.31
C MET A 1 -26.09 7.82 -9.09
N ASN A 2 -25.06 7.10 -8.65
CA ASN A 2 -23.71 7.71 -8.59
C ASN A 2 -23.16 7.79 -10.00
N THR A 3 -23.13 8.98 -10.55
CA THR A 3 -22.47 9.18 -11.84
C THR A 3 -20.97 9.13 -11.59
N SER A 4 -20.32 8.07 -12.07
CA SER A 4 -18.86 7.97 -11.96
C SER A 4 -18.20 9.10 -12.74
N THR A 5 -17.19 9.74 -12.13
CA THR A 5 -16.32 10.70 -12.82
C THR A 5 -15.20 9.99 -13.59
N VAL A 6 -15.07 8.68 -13.41
CA VAL A 6 -14.06 7.85 -14.05
C VAL A 6 -14.57 7.40 -15.42
N PRO A 7 -13.88 7.78 -16.51
CA PRO A 7 -14.29 7.38 -17.85
C PRO A 7 -14.28 5.85 -18.04
N THR A 8 -15.30 5.32 -18.71
CA THR A 8 -15.40 3.89 -19.02
C THR A 8 -14.30 3.39 -19.96
N THR A 9 -13.71 4.31 -20.73
CA THR A 9 -12.56 4.04 -21.60
C THR A 9 -11.30 3.63 -20.82
N LEU A 10 -11.26 3.82 -19.50
CA LEU A 10 -10.14 3.44 -18.65
C LEU A 10 -10.20 1.97 -18.21
N THR A 11 -11.26 1.24 -18.53
CA THR A 11 -11.32 -0.20 -18.27
C THR A 11 -10.17 -0.92 -18.97
N GLY A 12 -9.38 -1.68 -18.23
CA GLY A 12 -8.23 -2.40 -18.77
C GLY A 12 -7.30 -2.94 -17.68
N THR A 13 -6.22 -3.53 -18.14
CA THR A 13 -5.15 -4.07 -17.28
C THR A 13 -4.05 -3.03 -17.09
N TYR A 14 -3.59 -2.90 -15.85
CA TYR A 14 -2.61 -1.90 -15.44
C TYR A 14 -1.46 -2.54 -14.66
N ALA A 15 -0.29 -1.93 -14.76
CA ALA A 15 0.85 -2.22 -13.90
C ALA A 15 1.27 -0.94 -13.15
N ILE A 16 1.66 -1.07 -11.89
CA ILE A 16 2.18 0.04 -11.10
C ILE A 16 3.53 0.48 -11.71
N ASP A 17 3.70 1.79 -11.85
CA ASP A 17 4.98 2.39 -12.19
C ASP A 17 5.73 2.75 -10.89
N PRO A 18 6.75 1.98 -10.48
CA PRO A 18 7.44 2.22 -9.22
C PRO A 18 8.17 3.57 -9.18
N SER A 19 8.60 4.08 -10.33
CA SER A 19 9.31 5.36 -10.41
C SER A 19 8.43 6.58 -10.13
N HIS A 20 7.13 6.43 -10.26
CA HIS A 20 6.12 7.49 -10.02
C HIS A 20 5.11 7.11 -8.94
N SER A 21 5.42 6.11 -8.14
CA SER A 21 4.55 5.63 -7.07
C SER A 21 5.29 5.59 -5.76
N ARG A 22 4.54 5.70 -4.66
CA ARG A 22 5.08 5.62 -3.31
C ARG A 22 4.20 4.71 -2.46
N ILE A 23 4.83 3.76 -1.78
CA ILE A 23 4.21 2.96 -0.72
C ILE A 23 4.94 3.31 0.56
N GLY A 24 4.23 3.99 1.45
CA GLY A 24 4.79 4.53 2.67
C GLY A 24 4.00 4.18 3.92
N PHE A 25 4.59 4.51 5.04
CA PHE A 25 3.96 4.34 6.33
C PHE A 25 4.39 5.43 7.31
N VAL A 26 3.57 5.62 8.34
CA VAL A 26 3.87 6.52 9.45
C VAL A 26 3.59 5.78 10.76
N ALA A 27 4.57 5.75 11.65
CA ALA A 27 4.45 5.20 12.99
C ALA A 27 4.89 6.23 14.04
N ARG A 28 4.43 6.07 15.28
CA ARG A 28 4.86 6.93 16.38
C ARG A 28 6.08 6.35 17.09
N HIS A 29 7.06 7.22 17.34
CA HIS A 29 8.23 6.91 18.14
C HIS A 29 8.11 7.60 19.51
N ALA A 30 8.32 6.84 20.57
CA ALA A 30 8.22 7.33 21.95
C ALA A 30 6.91 8.06 22.25
N MET A 31 5.82 7.71 21.55
CA MET A 31 4.48 8.31 21.67
C MET A 31 4.43 9.80 21.26
N VAL A 32 5.51 10.39 20.80
CA VAL A 32 5.64 11.84 20.58
C VAL A 32 5.82 12.18 19.09
N THR A 33 6.84 11.61 18.45
CA THR A 33 7.22 11.96 17.09
C THR A 33 6.77 10.92 16.07
N LYS A 34 6.51 11.39 14.84
CA LYS A 34 6.19 10.52 13.72
C LYS A 34 7.49 10.07 13.04
N VAL A 35 7.61 8.77 12.80
CA VAL A 35 8.61 8.19 11.91
C VAL A 35 7.93 7.86 10.60
N ARG A 36 8.42 8.43 9.52
CA ARG A 36 7.94 8.18 8.16
C ARG A 36 8.91 7.27 7.45
N GLY A 37 8.37 6.28 6.77
CA GLY A 37 9.15 5.36 5.98
C GLY A 37 8.47 5.03 4.66
N SER A 38 9.22 4.38 3.79
CA SER A 38 8.73 3.86 2.52
C SER A 38 9.38 2.53 2.18
N PHE A 39 8.76 1.81 1.26
CA PHE A 39 9.36 0.66 0.60
C PHE A 39 9.71 1.10 -0.82
N ASN A 40 10.98 0.99 -1.20
CA ASN A 40 11.47 1.52 -2.47
C ASN A 40 11.42 0.50 -3.62
N GLU A 41 11.19 -0.78 -3.33
CA GLU A 41 11.07 -1.83 -4.32
C GLU A 41 9.74 -2.57 -4.16
N PHE A 42 8.90 -2.48 -5.17
CA PHE A 42 7.61 -3.14 -5.24
C PHE A 42 7.16 -3.28 -6.68
N GLU A 43 6.27 -4.22 -6.91
CA GLU A 43 5.58 -4.40 -8.18
C GLU A 43 4.11 -4.70 -7.93
N GLY A 44 3.27 -4.32 -8.87
CA GLY A 44 1.84 -4.57 -8.76
C GLY A 44 1.17 -4.50 -10.10
N SER A 45 0.08 -5.23 -10.22
CA SER A 45 -0.76 -5.24 -11.41
C SER A 45 -2.22 -5.47 -11.05
N GLY A 46 -3.11 -5.15 -11.96
CA GLY A 46 -4.51 -5.37 -11.76
C GLY A 46 -5.33 -5.11 -12.99
N PHE A 47 -6.57 -5.55 -12.92
CA PHE A 47 -7.61 -5.25 -13.89
C PHE A 47 -8.60 -4.26 -13.25
N PHE A 48 -8.85 -3.17 -13.95
CA PHE A 48 -9.83 -2.16 -13.53
C PHE A 48 -11.00 -2.14 -14.50
N ASP A 49 -12.22 -2.31 -13.97
CA ASP A 49 -13.45 -2.20 -14.73
C ASP A 49 -14.24 -0.97 -14.26
N ALA A 50 -14.24 0.09 -15.07
CA ALA A 50 -14.90 1.34 -14.72
C ALA A 50 -16.42 1.26 -14.76
N GLU A 51 -16.99 0.32 -15.53
CA GLU A 51 -18.44 0.10 -15.60
C GLU A 51 -18.95 -0.82 -14.51
N ASN A 52 -18.13 -1.82 -14.15
CA ASN A 52 -18.44 -2.79 -13.10
C ASN A 52 -17.26 -2.92 -12.12
N PRO A 53 -17.10 -1.98 -11.19
CA PRO A 53 -15.96 -1.99 -10.27
C PRO A 53 -15.79 -3.29 -9.49
N ALA A 54 -16.87 -4.02 -9.23
CA ALA A 54 -16.82 -5.30 -8.54
C ALA A 54 -16.05 -6.39 -9.30
N ALA A 55 -15.87 -6.25 -10.61
CA ALA A 55 -15.04 -7.15 -11.43
C ALA A 55 -13.55 -6.80 -11.36
N SER A 56 -13.20 -5.68 -10.77
CA SER A 56 -11.81 -5.24 -10.63
C SER A 56 -11.06 -6.07 -9.60
N HIS A 57 -9.76 -6.26 -9.83
CA HIS A 57 -8.87 -6.93 -8.90
C HIS A 57 -7.46 -6.39 -9.04
N LEU A 58 -6.67 -6.50 -7.98
CA LEU A 58 -5.27 -6.10 -7.98
C LEU A 58 -4.44 -6.97 -7.04
N GLU A 59 -3.15 -7.01 -7.31
CA GLU A 59 -2.16 -7.63 -6.46
C GLU A 59 -0.91 -6.76 -6.39
N LEU A 60 -0.25 -6.78 -5.24
CA LEU A 60 0.95 -6.00 -4.95
C LEU A 60 1.94 -6.89 -4.21
N THR A 61 3.19 -6.85 -4.63
CA THR A 61 4.31 -7.49 -3.94
C THR A 61 5.37 -6.44 -3.61
N ILE A 62 5.76 -6.38 -2.34
CA ILE A 62 6.75 -5.45 -1.83
C ILE A 62 7.97 -6.23 -1.37
N THR A 63 9.16 -5.81 -1.80
CA THR A 63 10.41 -6.33 -1.27
C THR A 63 10.62 -5.71 0.11
N ALA A 64 10.48 -6.52 1.17
CA ALA A 64 10.50 -6.03 2.54
C ALA A 64 11.84 -5.34 2.88
N ALA A 65 12.97 -5.84 2.35
CA ALA A 65 14.29 -5.27 2.57
C ALA A 65 14.48 -3.85 1.98
N SER A 66 13.58 -3.42 1.11
CA SER A 66 13.61 -2.07 0.53
C SER A 66 13.10 -0.98 1.48
N ILE A 67 12.80 -1.32 2.72
CA ILE A 67 12.36 -0.37 3.75
C ILE A 67 13.40 0.73 3.97
N ASP A 68 12.96 1.96 4.00
CA ASP A 68 13.80 3.14 4.15
C ASP A 68 13.11 4.15 5.08
N THR A 69 13.73 4.42 6.22
CA THR A 69 13.26 5.44 7.18
C THR A 69 14.29 6.57 7.33
N ARG A 70 15.28 6.63 6.44
CA ARG A 70 16.41 7.60 6.48
C ARG A 70 17.35 7.45 7.68
N ASN A 71 17.43 6.23 8.22
CA ASN A 71 18.32 5.91 9.32
C ASN A 71 18.78 4.46 9.15
N ALA A 72 20.06 4.25 8.85
CA ALA A 72 20.59 2.93 8.53
C ALA A 72 20.51 1.95 9.70
N ASP A 73 20.70 2.41 10.93
CA ASP A 73 20.62 1.57 12.12
C ASP A 73 19.18 1.12 12.38
N ARG A 74 18.24 2.05 12.26
CA ARG A 74 16.82 1.74 12.40
C ARG A 74 16.34 0.80 11.29
N ASP A 75 16.72 1.04 10.05
CA ASP A 75 16.36 0.17 8.93
C ASP A 75 16.93 -1.24 9.10
N GLY A 76 18.16 -1.36 9.59
CA GLY A 76 18.75 -2.65 9.93
C GLY A 76 17.97 -3.39 11.02
N HIS A 77 17.51 -2.69 12.05
CA HIS A 77 16.68 -3.26 13.11
C HIS A 77 15.30 -3.70 12.59
N LEU A 78 14.68 -2.90 11.72
CA LEU A 78 13.39 -3.25 11.09
C LEU A 78 13.51 -4.51 10.22
N ARG A 79 14.65 -4.75 9.58
CA ARG A 79 14.91 -5.96 8.78
C ARG A 79 15.14 -7.21 9.64
N SER A 80 15.48 -7.04 10.90
CA SER A 80 15.80 -8.15 11.80
C SER A 80 14.56 -8.93 12.24
N ASN A 81 14.78 -10.04 12.93
CA ASN A 81 13.71 -10.88 13.49
C ASN A 81 12.90 -10.19 14.60
N ASP A 82 13.36 -9.07 15.12
CA ASP A 82 12.56 -8.26 16.05
C ASP A 82 11.33 -7.65 15.37
N PHE A 83 11.40 -7.39 14.05
CA PHE A 83 10.31 -6.79 13.28
C PHE A 83 9.88 -7.67 12.11
N PHE A 84 10.45 -7.48 10.92
CA PHE A 84 9.97 -8.12 9.70
C PHE A 84 10.61 -9.47 9.41
N ASP A 85 11.75 -9.77 10.03
CA ASP A 85 12.51 -11.02 9.80
C ASP A 85 12.68 -11.31 8.29
N MET A 86 13.32 -10.40 7.61
CA MET A 86 13.36 -10.38 6.14
C MET A 86 14.16 -11.52 5.52
N ASP A 87 15.07 -12.14 6.27
CA ASP A 87 15.77 -13.33 5.80
C ASP A 87 14.83 -14.52 5.66
N THR A 88 13.81 -14.60 6.52
CA THR A 88 12.77 -15.63 6.49
C THR A 88 11.59 -15.23 5.61
N TYR A 89 11.21 -13.95 5.64
CA TYR A 89 10.04 -13.40 4.95
C TYR A 89 10.45 -12.23 4.05
N PRO A 90 10.99 -12.49 2.85
CA PRO A 90 11.53 -11.43 1.99
C PRO A 90 10.47 -10.53 1.36
N GLU A 91 9.22 -10.96 1.33
CA GLU A 91 8.13 -10.26 0.65
C GLU A 91 6.95 -9.94 1.55
N ILE A 92 6.35 -8.76 1.31
CA ILE A 92 5.04 -8.37 1.81
C ILE A 92 4.10 -8.40 0.61
N SER A 93 2.92 -8.98 0.74
CA SER A 93 1.98 -9.10 -0.36
C SER A 93 0.57 -8.62 0.00
N PHE A 94 -0.12 -8.09 -1.00
CA PHE A 94 -1.52 -7.72 -0.91
C PHE A 94 -2.26 -8.26 -2.13
N VAL A 95 -3.35 -8.98 -1.90
CA VAL A 95 -4.21 -9.52 -2.96
C VAL A 95 -5.64 -9.09 -2.67
N SER A 96 -6.24 -8.34 -3.59
CA SER A 96 -7.61 -7.87 -3.39
C SER A 96 -8.62 -9.03 -3.39
N THR A 97 -9.65 -8.89 -2.57
CA THR A 97 -10.79 -9.84 -2.50
C THR A 97 -12.10 -9.17 -2.89
N ALA A 98 -12.19 -7.85 -2.81
CA ALA A 98 -13.37 -7.11 -3.21
C ALA A 98 -13.01 -5.66 -3.57
N VAL A 99 -13.68 -5.13 -4.58
CA VAL A 99 -13.60 -3.71 -4.97
C VAL A 99 -15.01 -3.17 -5.06
N GLU A 100 -15.25 -2.03 -4.40
CA GLU A 100 -16.55 -1.35 -4.37
C GLU A 100 -16.37 0.13 -4.64
N GLN A 101 -17.15 0.69 -5.56
CA GLN A 101 -17.19 2.14 -5.75
C GLN A 101 -18.11 2.76 -4.68
N THR A 102 -17.57 3.58 -3.82
CA THR A 102 -18.28 4.22 -2.70
C THR A 102 -18.75 5.63 -3.02
N ARG A 103 -18.02 6.32 -3.90
CA ARG A 103 -18.34 7.66 -4.43
C ARG A 103 -17.92 7.71 -5.90
N PRO A 104 -18.31 8.74 -6.67
CA PRO A 104 -17.96 8.85 -8.09
C PRO A 104 -16.48 8.71 -8.41
N ASP A 105 -15.60 9.13 -7.50
CA ASP A 105 -14.14 9.08 -7.62
C ASP A 105 -13.44 8.25 -6.54
N GLU A 106 -14.20 7.49 -5.74
CA GLU A 106 -13.66 6.75 -4.59
C GLU A 106 -14.02 5.27 -4.66
N TYR A 107 -13.01 4.43 -4.41
CA TYR A 107 -13.10 2.98 -4.43
C TYR A 107 -12.62 2.39 -3.11
N ARG A 108 -13.41 1.51 -2.55
CA ARG A 108 -13.00 0.71 -1.38
C ARG A 108 -12.46 -0.63 -1.86
N VAL A 109 -11.21 -0.89 -1.54
CA VAL A 109 -10.54 -2.14 -1.85
C VAL A 109 -10.31 -2.92 -0.58
N THR A 110 -10.86 -4.11 -0.50
CA THR A 110 -10.58 -5.07 0.57
C THR A 110 -9.67 -6.14 0.01
N GLY A 111 -8.67 -6.56 0.79
CA GLY A 111 -7.75 -7.60 0.35
C GLY A 111 -7.01 -8.24 1.51
N ASP A 112 -6.28 -9.28 1.19
CA ASP A 112 -5.46 -10.02 2.13
C ASP A 112 -4.04 -9.47 2.13
N LEU A 113 -3.64 -8.88 3.25
CA LEU A 113 -2.29 -8.38 3.48
C LEU A 113 -1.49 -9.43 4.25
N THR A 114 -0.38 -9.86 3.65
CA THR A 114 0.53 -10.83 4.27
C THR A 114 1.83 -10.14 4.65
N ILE A 115 2.12 -10.13 5.93
CA ILE A 115 3.38 -9.64 6.52
C ILE A 115 3.91 -10.69 7.45
N LYS A 116 5.20 -10.99 7.37
CA LYS A 116 5.89 -11.95 8.27
C LYS A 116 5.16 -13.31 8.33
N GLY A 117 4.65 -13.77 7.19
CA GLY A 117 3.94 -15.03 7.06
C GLY A 117 2.52 -15.06 7.63
N VAL A 118 2.00 -13.93 8.13
CA VAL A 118 0.64 -13.80 8.68
C VAL A 118 -0.23 -13.02 7.69
N THR A 119 -1.38 -13.60 7.34
CA THR A 119 -2.35 -12.99 6.43
C THR A 119 -3.57 -12.49 7.19
N ARG A 120 -3.91 -11.22 6.99
CA ARG A 120 -5.09 -10.58 7.57
C ARG A 120 -5.80 -9.71 6.54
N PRO A 121 -7.12 -9.60 6.59
CA PRO A 121 -7.87 -8.69 5.72
C PRO A 121 -7.61 -7.23 6.10
N VAL A 122 -7.45 -6.40 5.07
CA VAL A 122 -7.30 -4.94 5.21
C VAL A 122 -8.18 -4.27 4.18
N THR A 123 -8.79 -3.16 4.56
CA THR A 123 -9.60 -2.33 3.67
C THR A 123 -8.92 -0.98 3.47
N VAL A 124 -8.77 -0.57 2.22
CA VAL A 124 -8.17 0.72 1.85
C VAL A 124 -9.15 1.47 0.96
N ASP A 125 -9.41 2.73 1.30
CA ASP A 125 -10.18 3.63 0.44
C ASP A 125 -9.21 4.40 -0.47
N PHE A 126 -9.41 4.28 -1.78
CA PHE A 126 -8.63 4.96 -2.81
C PHE A 126 -9.44 6.04 -3.49
N GLU A 127 -8.83 7.20 -3.68
CA GLU A 127 -9.34 8.27 -4.52
C GLU A 127 -8.70 8.18 -5.91
N TYR A 128 -9.54 8.21 -6.95
CA TYR A 128 -9.08 8.40 -8.32
C TYR A 128 -8.71 9.86 -8.52
N THR A 129 -7.44 10.14 -8.81
CA THR A 129 -6.92 11.50 -8.90
C THR A 129 -6.87 12.04 -10.31
N GLY A 130 -7.04 11.19 -11.30
CA GLY A 130 -7.07 11.59 -12.70
C GLY A 130 -6.40 10.57 -13.62
N SER A 131 -6.40 10.90 -14.90
CA SER A 131 -5.75 10.12 -15.94
C SER A 131 -5.07 11.02 -16.95
N ALA A 132 -4.06 10.50 -17.61
CA ALA A 132 -3.34 11.18 -18.66
C ALA A 132 -2.69 10.18 -19.61
N VAL A 133 -2.44 10.62 -20.84
CA VAL A 133 -1.56 9.92 -21.77
C VAL A 133 -0.21 10.61 -21.69
N ASP A 134 0.84 9.86 -21.31
CA ASP A 134 2.18 10.42 -21.18
C ASP A 134 2.85 10.66 -22.56
N PRO A 135 4.04 11.32 -22.57
CA PRO A 135 4.73 11.59 -23.85
C PRO A 135 5.09 10.34 -24.67
N ASP A 136 5.20 9.19 -23.99
CA ASP A 136 5.49 7.90 -24.64
C ASP A 136 4.22 7.18 -25.15
N GLY A 137 3.04 7.80 -24.97
CA GLY A 137 1.77 7.27 -25.41
C GLY A 137 1.09 6.29 -24.46
N HIS A 138 1.59 6.17 -23.21
CA HIS A 138 0.99 5.29 -22.22
C HIS A 138 -0.19 5.96 -21.52
N GLN A 139 -1.30 5.24 -21.42
CA GLN A 139 -2.42 5.64 -20.57
C GLN A 139 -2.04 5.41 -19.12
N ARG A 140 -2.11 6.48 -18.33
CA ARG A 140 -1.86 6.45 -16.87
C ARG A 140 -3.11 6.79 -16.10
N ILE A 141 -3.26 6.17 -14.94
CA ILE A 141 -4.25 6.54 -13.93
C ILE A 141 -3.54 6.79 -12.61
N GLY A 142 -4.07 7.73 -11.83
CA GLY A 142 -3.57 8.04 -10.49
C GLY A 142 -4.57 7.61 -9.42
N LEU A 143 -4.05 7.04 -8.34
CA LEU A 143 -4.81 6.60 -7.17
C LEU A 143 -4.06 6.98 -5.90
N ASP A 144 -4.76 7.63 -4.97
CA ASP A 144 -4.24 7.91 -3.64
C ASP A 144 -5.07 7.15 -2.60
N GLY A 145 -4.43 6.48 -1.67
CA GLY A 145 -5.10 5.73 -0.62
C GLY A 145 -4.36 5.76 0.69
N ALA A 146 -5.10 5.53 1.76
CA ALA A 146 -4.54 5.42 3.11
C ALA A 146 -5.41 4.51 3.97
N THR A 147 -4.78 3.86 4.93
CA THR A 147 -5.48 3.10 5.97
C THR A 147 -4.62 3.00 7.22
N THR A 148 -5.23 2.65 8.33
CA THR A 148 -4.51 2.42 9.58
C THR A 148 -4.62 0.96 9.98
N VAL A 149 -3.51 0.35 10.33
CA VAL A 149 -3.44 -1.05 10.79
C VAL A 149 -2.74 -1.12 12.15
N ASN A 150 -2.96 -2.21 12.88
CA ASN A 150 -2.19 -2.53 14.08
C ASN A 150 -1.13 -3.56 13.70
N ARG A 151 0.16 -3.20 13.84
CA ARG A 151 1.29 -4.07 13.47
C ARG A 151 1.33 -5.40 14.21
N LYS A 152 0.76 -5.46 15.41
CA LYS A 152 0.69 -6.68 16.21
C LYS A 152 -0.20 -7.76 15.59
N ASP A 153 -1.17 -7.37 14.77
CA ASP A 153 -2.03 -8.32 14.06
C ASP A 153 -1.24 -9.25 13.12
N TRP A 154 -0.05 -8.83 12.72
CA TRP A 154 0.88 -9.63 11.90
C TRP A 154 2.07 -10.17 12.67
N GLY A 155 2.05 -10.12 13.99
CA GLY A 155 3.15 -10.61 14.81
C GLY A 155 4.38 -9.71 14.83
N VAL A 156 4.29 -8.46 14.37
CA VAL A 156 5.35 -7.45 14.46
C VAL A 156 5.25 -6.79 15.84
N ASN A 157 5.76 -7.46 16.85
CA ASN A 157 5.45 -7.20 18.27
C ASN A 157 6.54 -6.47 19.05
N TRP A 158 7.77 -6.40 18.52
CA TRP A 158 8.89 -5.85 19.29
C TRP A 158 8.57 -4.46 19.82
N ASN A 159 8.95 -4.22 21.07
CA ASN A 159 8.81 -2.92 21.71
C ASN A 159 9.80 -2.81 22.89
N ALA A 160 9.94 -1.60 23.40
CA ALA A 160 10.66 -1.31 24.63
C ALA A 160 9.83 -0.38 25.50
N ALA A 161 9.83 -0.62 26.80
CA ALA A 161 9.17 0.26 27.76
C ALA A 161 9.97 1.54 27.96
N LEU A 162 9.27 2.67 28.11
CA LEU A 162 9.87 3.96 28.45
C LEU A 162 9.89 4.14 29.97
N ASP A 163 10.92 4.79 30.51
CA ASP A 163 11.09 5.02 31.95
C ASP A 163 9.91 5.79 32.57
N ALA A 164 9.34 6.72 31.83
CA ALA A 164 8.20 7.55 32.28
C ALA A 164 6.84 6.91 32.00
N GLY A 165 6.79 5.65 31.57
CA GLY A 165 5.58 4.96 31.10
C GLY A 165 5.36 5.08 29.60
N GLY A 166 4.64 4.11 29.05
CA GLY A 166 4.41 3.99 27.59
C GLY A 166 5.46 3.16 26.90
N VAL A 167 5.46 3.18 25.58
CA VAL A 167 6.26 2.30 24.73
C VAL A 167 7.02 3.07 23.66
N LEU A 168 8.13 2.49 23.20
CA LEU A 168 9.01 3.12 22.22
C LEU A 168 8.40 3.17 20.82
N VAL A 169 7.72 2.11 20.40
CA VAL A 169 7.14 1.99 19.04
C VAL A 169 5.62 1.87 19.14
N GLY A 170 4.89 2.77 18.50
CA GLY A 170 3.43 2.72 18.43
C GLY A 170 2.91 1.45 17.76
N GLU A 171 1.74 0.98 18.19
CA GLU A 171 1.11 -0.21 17.61
C GLU A 171 0.38 0.10 16.31
N LYS A 172 -0.24 1.29 16.22
CA LYS A 172 -0.94 1.74 15.02
C LYS A 172 0.04 2.30 14.02
N VAL A 173 -0.10 1.86 12.77
CA VAL A 173 0.70 2.30 11.64
C VAL A 173 -0.24 2.78 10.55
N ASN A 174 -0.04 4.00 10.08
CA ASN A 174 -0.74 4.53 8.91
C ASN A 174 0.00 4.06 7.66
N LEU A 175 -0.72 3.43 6.74
CA LEU A 175 -0.24 3.05 5.42
C LEU A 175 -0.69 4.10 4.42
N GLU A 176 0.21 4.52 3.54
CA GLU A 176 -0.03 5.56 2.54
C GLU A 176 0.35 5.04 1.17
N PHE A 177 -0.54 5.21 0.19
CA PHE A 177 -0.35 4.76 -1.18
C PHE A 177 -0.58 5.91 -2.15
N GLU A 178 0.44 6.24 -2.91
CA GLU A 178 0.38 7.17 -4.04
C GLU A 178 0.78 6.36 -5.27
N VAL A 179 -0.18 6.07 -6.15
CA VAL A 179 0.02 5.12 -7.23
C VAL A 179 -0.19 5.79 -8.58
N SER A 180 0.80 5.65 -9.45
CA SER A 180 0.67 5.83 -10.88
C SER A 180 0.71 4.48 -11.55
N ALA A 181 -0.36 4.11 -12.25
CA ALA A 181 -0.45 2.84 -12.96
C ALA A 181 -0.53 3.07 -14.46
N ILE A 182 0.16 2.22 -15.21
CA ILE A 182 0.26 2.27 -16.67
C ILE A 182 -0.58 1.14 -17.25
N ARG A 183 -1.42 1.47 -18.24
CA ARG A 183 -2.19 0.47 -18.96
C ARG A 183 -1.28 -0.42 -19.79
N THR A 184 -1.45 -1.73 -19.66
CA THR A 184 -0.58 -2.74 -20.31
C THR A 184 -1.28 -3.56 -21.39
N ASP A 185 -2.62 -3.58 -21.39
CA ASP A 185 -3.37 -4.28 -22.43
C ASP A 185 -3.49 -3.44 -23.72
N ALA A 186 -3.75 -4.13 -24.83
CA ALA A 186 -4.02 -3.46 -26.11
C ALA A 186 -5.36 -2.73 -26.08
N ARG A 187 -5.43 -1.58 -26.75
CA ARG A 187 -6.67 -0.81 -26.96
C ARG A 187 -7.56 -1.48 -28.01
#